data_ba8d332957eaaee8bdf47eb80c2a999f
#
_entry.id   ba8d332957eaaee8bdf47eb80c2a999f
#
_cell.length_a   1.000
_cell.length_b   1.000
_cell.length_c   1.000
_cell.angle_alpha   90.00
_cell.angle_beta   90.00
_cell.angle_gamma   90.00
#
_symmetry.space_group_name_H-M   'P 1'
#
loop_
_entity.id
_entity.type
_entity.pdbx_description
1 polymer ?
#
loop_
_entity_poly.entity_id
_entity_poly.type
_entity_poly.pdbx_seq_one_letter_code
_entity_poly.pdbx_strand_id
1 'polypeptide(L)'
;MGWRIALVVALGCGNSQSVKVTSGADTDVSAPVPDTTATDSGDAMDSSAPADSGDPPADPPANLIINPGFEDGESPWSIWGGAERVPEQAHSGTWALKTTATNGSEQVVEGLEPNSVYRLSGWGKNTSADPLLIGVKDYGGEELRAVFTEAEYREDSVTFTTGFAHTQAKVYAYKHAGSEPAWADDLRLQYEGPSDRTLVWSDEFDGEGALDDSKWTFENGFVRNEEVQWYQPENAFQEDGMLVIEGRAEERPNPGHVPGSTDWRTSRETITHTSASVTTKDRYSWQYGHLVVRAKVTNHGGTWPAIWTLGIDCEWPSNGEVDVMENYGGDILANFAWGTDARWTPSWDSSHWPVADFGPGWTDDFHIWEWEWNADRMVIRLDGAVLNDASLTSTINGSAACAGENPFQQPHRLLLNLALGGHAGGSMADLTFPTRYLVDYVRVYQ
;
A
#
# COMPACT_ATOMS: atom_id res chain seq x y z
N MET A 1 42.96 9.33 -5.33
CA MET A 1 42.54 9.09 -6.74
C MET A 1 41.03 8.97 -6.68
N GLY A 2 40.36 10.04 -7.08
CA GLY A 2 38.91 10.15 -6.92
C GLY A 2 38.17 9.45 -8.06
N TRP A 3 37.19 8.65 -7.70
CA TRP A 3 36.19 8.15 -8.64
C TRP A 3 34.96 9.02 -8.52
N ARG A 4 34.65 9.76 -9.56
CA ARG A 4 33.39 10.45 -9.74
C ARG A 4 32.45 9.48 -10.45
N ILE A 5 31.34 9.16 -9.84
CA ILE A 5 30.21 8.46 -10.48
C ILE A 5 29.42 9.50 -11.24
N ALA A 6 29.36 9.36 -12.54
CA ALA A 6 28.58 10.22 -13.42
C ALA A 6 27.17 9.60 -13.57
N LEU A 7 26.18 10.38 -13.19
CA LEU A 7 24.75 10.09 -13.47
C LEU A 7 24.50 10.34 -14.97
N VAL A 8 24.15 9.30 -15.70
CA VAL A 8 23.68 9.39 -17.09
C VAL A 8 22.17 9.22 -17.12
N VAL A 9 21.47 10.31 -17.35
CA VAL A 9 20.04 10.30 -17.68
C VAL A 9 19.91 10.01 -19.17
N ALA A 10 19.35 8.86 -19.54
CA ALA A 10 18.99 8.55 -20.92
C ALA A 10 17.48 8.62 -21.11
N LEU A 11 17.04 9.66 -21.79
CA LEU A 11 15.72 9.77 -22.42
C LEU A 11 15.71 8.90 -23.68
N GLY A 12 14.81 7.94 -23.76
CA GLY A 12 14.60 7.11 -24.93
C GLY A 12 13.12 6.93 -25.27
N CYS A 13 12.64 7.69 -26.26
CA CYS A 13 11.40 7.42 -26.97
C CYS A 13 11.56 6.24 -27.91
N GLY A 14 10.52 5.41 -28.06
CA GLY A 14 10.41 4.69 -29.32
C GLY A 14 9.59 3.41 -29.38
N ASN A 15 8.44 3.51 -29.96
CA ASN A 15 7.75 2.60 -30.89
C ASN A 15 7.32 1.19 -30.48
N SER A 16 6.00 1.10 -30.37
CA SER A 16 5.14 -0.09 -30.49
C SER A 16 5.31 -0.78 -31.87
N GLN A 17 5.51 -2.09 -31.88
CA GLN A 17 5.09 -2.98 -32.96
C GLN A 17 4.40 -4.22 -32.41
N SER A 18 3.17 -4.40 -32.85
CA SER A 18 2.30 -5.55 -32.59
C SER A 18 2.73 -6.77 -33.40
N VAL A 19 2.86 -7.94 -32.74
CA VAL A 19 2.97 -9.23 -33.43
C VAL A 19 1.77 -10.09 -33.05
N LYS A 20 1.01 -10.48 -34.06
CA LYS A 20 -0.05 -11.50 -33.99
C LYS A 20 0.57 -12.87 -33.86
N VAL A 21 0.06 -13.69 -32.93
CA VAL A 21 0.27 -15.14 -32.95
C VAL A 21 -1.09 -15.84 -32.99
N THR A 22 -1.18 -16.75 -33.94
CA THR A 22 -2.32 -17.55 -34.32
C THR A 22 -2.51 -18.76 -33.41
N SER A 23 -3.77 -19.16 -33.26
CA SER A 23 -4.33 -20.31 -32.55
C SER A 23 -3.85 -21.66 -33.10
N GLY A 24 -3.69 -22.63 -32.21
CA GLY A 24 -3.61 -24.07 -32.54
C GLY A 24 -4.27 -24.92 -31.45
N ALA A 25 -5.10 -25.83 -31.86
CA ALA A 25 -6.15 -26.52 -31.16
C ALA A 25 -5.73 -27.85 -30.46
N ASP A 26 -6.57 -28.23 -29.50
CA ASP A 26 -7.01 -29.57 -29.05
C ASP A 26 -5.99 -30.65 -28.69
N THR A 27 -6.14 -31.19 -27.47
CA THR A 27 -6.45 -32.64 -27.30
C THR A 27 -7.06 -32.91 -25.89
N ASP A 28 -8.18 -33.54 -25.93
CA ASP A 28 -9.01 -34.16 -24.93
C ASP A 28 -8.33 -35.38 -24.30
N VAL A 29 -8.35 -35.53 -22.96
CA VAL A 29 -8.21 -36.85 -22.30
C VAL A 29 -9.05 -36.88 -21.03
N SER A 30 -10.13 -37.62 -21.12
CA SER A 30 -11.00 -38.05 -20.03
C SER A 30 -10.40 -39.24 -19.25
N ALA A 31 -10.57 -39.26 -17.93
CA ALA A 31 -10.41 -40.48 -17.11
C ALA A 31 -11.50 -40.54 -16.02
N PRO A 32 -11.86 -41.74 -15.55
CA PRO A 32 -13.24 -42.09 -15.18
C PRO A 32 -13.50 -42.05 -13.65
N VAL A 33 -14.81 -41.92 -13.34
CA VAL A 33 -15.44 -42.00 -12.02
C VAL A 33 -15.60 -43.47 -11.61
N PRO A 34 -15.41 -43.87 -10.34
CA PRO A 34 -15.97 -45.11 -9.83
C PRO A 34 -17.29 -44.89 -9.11
N ASP A 35 -18.26 -45.66 -9.57
CA ASP A 35 -19.58 -45.92 -9.01
C ASP A 35 -19.47 -46.83 -7.78
N THR A 36 -20.18 -46.55 -6.67
CA THR A 36 -20.55 -47.55 -5.68
C THR A 36 -21.97 -47.32 -5.18
N THR A 37 -22.76 -48.30 -5.46
CA THR A 37 -24.18 -48.51 -5.21
C THR A 37 -24.57 -48.60 -3.74
N ALA A 38 -25.83 -48.21 -3.54
CA ALA A 38 -26.69 -48.17 -2.38
C ALA A 38 -26.83 -49.46 -1.56
N THR A 39 -27.26 -49.31 -0.31
CA THR A 39 -28.35 -50.12 0.26
C THR A 39 -29.21 -49.29 1.21
N ASP A 40 -30.47 -49.42 0.96
CA ASP A 40 -31.68 -48.98 1.61
C ASP A 40 -31.87 -49.57 3.01
N SER A 41 -32.36 -48.75 3.98
CA SER A 41 -33.29 -49.22 5.05
C SER A 41 -34.02 -48.00 5.61
N GLY A 42 -35.32 -47.95 5.35
CA GLY A 42 -36.24 -46.94 5.81
C GLY A 42 -36.53 -47.03 7.31
N ASP A 43 -36.89 -45.90 7.86
CA ASP A 43 -37.90 -45.81 8.94
C ASP A 43 -38.61 -44.45 8.94
N ALA A 44 -39.82 -44.47 9.47
CA ALA A 44 -40.93 -43.61 9.19
C ALA A 44 -40.92 -42.25 9.91
N MET A 45 -41.51 -41.29 9.24
CA MET A 45 -42.28 -40.11 9.67
C MET A 45 -42.17 -39.64 11.13
N ASP A 46 -41.65 -38.42 11.34
CA ASP A 46 -42.25 -37.48 12.29
C ASP A 46 -42.34 -36.10 11.59
N SER A 47 -43.57 -35.63 11.40
CA SER A 47 -43.89 -34.32 10.81
C SER A 47 -44.03 -33.30 11.94
N SER A 48 -42.95 -32.57 12.21
CA SER A 48 -43.03 -31.29 12.88
C SER A 48 -41.99 -30.36 12.23
N ALA A 49 -42.44 -29.58 11.23
CA ALA A 49 -41.70 -28.45 10.73
C ALA A 49 -41.49 -27.45 11.89
N PRO A 50 -40.24 -27.02 12.19
CA PRO A 50 -40.07 -25.85 13.03
C PRO A 50 -40.62 -24.64 12.27
N ALA A 51 -41.41 -23.84 12.99
CA ALA A 51 -41.87 -22.53 12.51
C ALA A 51 -40.65 -21.73 12.07
N ASP A 52 -40.67 -21.31 10.83
CA ASP A 52 -39.77 -20.29 10.30
C ASP A 52 -39.93 -19.01 11.15
N SER A 53 -39.06 -18.82 12.15
CA SER A 53 -38.87 -17.53 12.80
C SER A 53 -38.06 -16.68 11.85
N GLY A 54 -38.71 -16.19 10.80
CA GLY A 54 -38.14 -15.20 9.91
C GLY A 54 -37.75 -13.99 10.75
N ASP A 55 -36.45 -13.85 11.04
CA ASP A 55 -35.91 -12.56 11.46
C ASP A 55 -36.40 -11.51 10.44
N PRO A 56 -36.90 -10.37 10.88
CA PRO A 56 -37.26 -9.31 9.96
C PRO A 56 -36.04 -9.01 9.08
N PRO A 57 -36.21 -8.74 7.77
CA PRO A 57 -35.10 -8.40 6.90
C PRO A 57 -34.30 -7.28 7.57
N ALA A 58 -32.97 -7.45 7.69
CA ALA A 58 -32.10 -6.43 8.24
C ALA A 58 -32.42 -5.10 7.53
N ASP A 59 -32.53 -4.03 8.28
CA ASP A 59 -32.72 -2.70 7.71
C ASP A 59 -31.63 -2.48 6.63
N PRO A 60 -31.99 -1.90 5.47
CA PRO A 60 -31.02 -1.64 4.43
C PRO A 60 -29.89 -0.76 5.00
N PRO A 61 -28.62 -1.05 4.67
CA PRO A 61 -27.51 -0.28 5.21
C PRO A 61 -27.73 1.22 4.99
N ALA A 62 -27.40 2.01 6.03
CA ALA A 62 -27.63 3.46 6.03
C ALA A 62 -26.92 4.12 4.83
N ASN A 63 -27.57 5.12 4.24
CA ASN A 63 -26.94 5.98 3.25
C ASN A 63 -25.98 6.94 3.97
N LEU A 64 -24.70 6.92 3.58
CA LEU A 64 -23.67 7.76 4.17
C LEU A 64 -23.61 9.17 3.55
N ILE A 65 -24.28 9.37 2.40
CA ILE A 65 -24.42 10.70 1.78
C ILE A 65 -25.47 11.51 2.53
N ILE A 66 -25.12 12.72 2.91
CA ILE A 66 -26.04 13.68 3.52
C ILE A 66 -26.77 14.43 2.42
N ASN A 67 -28.10 14.60 2.55
CA ASN A 67 -28.93 15.27 1.57
C ASN A 67 -28.78 14.66 0.14
N PRO A 68 -29.00 13.37 -0.01
CA PRO A 68 -28.68 12.62 -1.24
C PRO A 68 -29.55 12.98 -2.46
N GLY A 69 -30.77 13.49 -2.25
CA GLY A 69 -31.71 13.95 -3.26
C GLY A 69 -31.80 15.48 -3.35
N PHE A 70 -30.87 16.20 -2.74
CA PHE A 70 -30.85 17.68 -2.75
C PHE A 70 -32.08 18.35 -2.13
N GLU A 71 -32.88 17.64 -1.31
CA GLU A 71 -34.16 18.13 -0.77
C GLU A 71 -33.98 19.23 0.29
N ASP A 72 -32.88 19.16 1.07
CA ASP A 72 -32.62 20.05 2.22
C ASP A 72 -31.70 21.24 1.89
N GLY A 73 -31.76 21.74 0.65
CA GLY A 73 -30.88 22.82 0.20
C GLY A 73 -29.61 22.33 -0.49
N GLU A 74 -28.58 23.16 -0.52
CA GLU A 74 -27.31 22.81 -1.19
C GLU A 74 -26.30 22.13 -0.25
N SER A 75 -26.32 22.51 1.04
CA SER A 75 -25.38 21.95 2.01
C SER A 75 -25.69 20.46 2.30
N PRO A 76 -24.65 19.59 2.45
CA PRO A 76 -23.21 19.88 2.45
C PRO A 76 -22.54 19.74 1.06
N TRP A 77 -23.32 19.75 -0.01
CA TRP A 77 -22.79 19.69 -1.37
C TRP A 77 -22.05 20.96 -1.75
N SER A 78 -20.85 20.80 -2.30
CA SER A 78 -20.11 21.89 -2.94
C SER A 78 -20.51 21.93 -4.43
N ILE A 79 -21.30 22.90 -4.81
CA ILE A 79 -21.82 23.09 -6.18
C ILE A 79 -20.95 24.13 -6.90
N TRP A 80 -20.53 23.86 -8.13
CA TRP A 80 -19.66 24.76 -8.88
C TRP A 80 -19.98 24.89 -10.36
N GLY A 81 -19.42 25.93 -11.01
CA GLY A 81 -19.40 26.14 -12.47
C GLY A 81 -20.74 26.45 -13.08
N GLY A 82 -21.78 26.67 -12.27
CA GLY A 82 -23.13 26.93 -12.74
C GLY A 82 -24.05 25.72 -12.71
N ALA A 83 -23.64 24.64 -12.05
CA ALA A 83 -24.59 23.61 -11.62
C ALA A 83 -25.54 24.22 -10.59
N GLU A 84 -26.77 23.73 -10.55
CA GLU A 84 -27.82 24.30 -9.71
C GLU A 84 -28.77 23.22 -9.20
N ARG A 85 -29.28 23.43 -8.00
CA ARG A 85 -30.40 22.67 -7.45
C ARG A 85 -31.70 23.20 -8.07
N VAL A 86 -32.46 22.33 -8.71
CA VAL A 86 -33.68 22.72 -9.43
C VAL A 86 -34.86 21.84 -9.03
N PRO A 87 -36.11 22.39 -9.04
CA PRO A 87 -37.30 21.60 -8.76
C PRO A 87 -37.83 20.85 -10.00
N GLU A 88 -37.31 21.11 -11.18
CA GLU A 88 -37.71 20.47 -12.42
C GLU A 88 -36.89 19.19 -12.61
N GLN A 89 -37.52 18.14 -13.09
CA GLN A 89 -36.86 16.88 -13.45
C GLN A 89 -36.29 16.10 -12.26
N ALA A 90 -36.82 16.26 -11.04
CA ALA A 90 -36.46 15.37 -9.94
C ALA A 90 -36.85 13.91 -10.26
N HIS A 91 -36.01 12.96 -9.87
CA HIS A 91 -36.32 11.53 -9.93
C HIS A 91 -37.28 11.17 -8.80
N SER A 92 -36.96 11.60 -7.58
CA SER A 92 -37.85 11.50 -6.43
C SER A 92 -37.95 12.85 -5.70
N GLY A 93 -38.86 12.97 -4.74
CA GLY A 93 -39.03 14.20 -3.98
C GLY A 93 -39.41 15.40 -4.84
N THR A 94 -38.70 16.51 -4.62
CA THR A 94 -38.99 17.81 -5.27
C THR A 94 -37.79 18.34 -6.05
N TRP A 95 -36.57 18.00 -5.67
CA TRP A 95 -35.37 18.65 -6.15
C TRP A 95 -34.38 17.67 -6.78
N ALA A 96 -33.60 18.14 -7.72
CA ALA A 96 -32.48 17.41 -8.32
C ALA A 96 -31.30 18.35 -8.60
N LEU A 97 -30.11 17.83 -8.76
CA LEU A 97 -28.95 18.57 -9.28
C LEU A 97 -29.03 18.63 -10.80
N LYS A 98 -29.06 19.84 -11.37
CA LYS A 98 -28.92 20.07 -12.81
C LYS A 98 -27.48 20.49 -13.13
N THR A 99 -26.88 19.85 -14.12
CA THR A 99 -25.52 20.13 -14.60
C THR A 99 -25.51 20.44 -16.10
N THR A 100 -24.52 21.21 -16.52
CA THR A 100 -24.16 21.43 -17.93
C THR A 100 -22.64 21.28 -18.09
N ALA A 101 -22.03 21.73 -19.19
CA ALA A 101 -20.59 21.59 -19.41
C ALA A 101 -19.75 22.20 -18.29
N THR A 102 -18.72 21.44 -17.85
CA THR A 102 -17.70 21.83 -16.87
C THR A 102 -18.22 22.24 -15.50
N ASN A 103 -19.38 21.72 -15.09
CA ASN A 103 -19.94 21.98 -13.77
C ASN A 103 -20.50 20.72 -13.11
N GLY A 104 -20.72 20.80 -11.82
CA GLY A 104 -21.18 19.68 -11.02
C GLY A 104 -21.29 20.00 -9.54
N SER A 105 -21.35 18.94 -8.76
CA SER A 105 -21.37 19.00 -7.30
C SER A 105 -20.54 17.87 -6.72
N GLU A 106 -19.92 18.11 -5.56
CA GLU A 106 -19.22 17.06 -4.81
C GLU A 106 -19.50 17.17 -3.31
N GLN A 107 -19.37 16.05 -2.61
CA GLN A 107 -19.45 15.97 -1.17
C GLN A 107 -18.32 15.09 -0.64
N VAL A 108 -17.61 15.51 0.41
CA VAL A 108 -16.72 14.66 1.19
C VAL A 108 -17.55 13.84 2.15
N VAL A 109 -17.44 12.52 2.10
CA VAL A 109 -18.04 11.60 3.07
C VAL A 109 -16.93 11.09 3.96
N GLU A 110 -17.03 11.40 5.24
CA GLU A 110 -16.07 11.06 6.28
C GLU A 110 -16.52 9.83 7.09
N GLY A 111 -15.62 9.24 7.89
CA GLY A 111 -15.93 8.12 8.79
C GLY A 111 -16.06 6.78 8.07
N LEU A 112 -15.43 6.64 6.89
CA LEU A 112 -15.34 5.36 6.21
C LEU A 112 -14.32 4.46 6.92
N GLU A 113 -14.61 3.15 6.93
CA GLU A 113 -13.67 2.14 7.42
C GLU A 113 -12.58 1.91 6.39
N PRO A 114 -11.28 1.92 6.76
CA PRO A 114 -10.20 1.53 5.86
C PRO A 114 -10.32 0.08 5.38
N ASN A 115 -9.75 -0.22 4.22
CA ASN A 115 -9.74 -1.57 3.64
C ASN A 115 -11.12 -2.22 3.59
N SER A 116 -12.14 -1.45 3.22
CA SER A 116 -13.55 -1.84 3.25
C SER A 116 -14.24 -1.53 1.94
N VAL A 117 -15.21 -2.36 1.57
CA VAL A 117 -15.96 -2.27 0.33
C VAL A 117 -17.16 -1.34 0.49
N TYR A 118 -17.30 -0.42 -0.44
CA TYR A 118 -18.41 0.52 -0.53
C TYR A 118 -19.01 0.51 -1.93
N ARG A 119 -20.31 0.76 -2.01
CA ARG A 119 -21.04 0.94 -3.27
C ARG A 119 -21.63 2.34 -3.33
N LEU A 120 -21.23 3.09 -4.36
CA LEU A 120 -21.86 4.35 -4.75
C LEU A 120 -22.86 4.07 -5.86
N SER A 121 -24.11 4.40 -5.67
CA SER A 121 -25.15 4.43 -6.71
C SER A 121 -25.80 5.80 -6.82
N GLY A 122 -26.51 6.04 -7.89
CA GLY A 122 -27.30 7.25 -8.08
C GLY A 122 -28.16 7.16 -9.32
N TRP A 123 -29.16 8.03 -9.39
CA TRP A 123 -30.05 8.17 -10.55
C TRP A 123 -29.56 9.31 -11.44
N GLY A 124 -29.34 9.01 -12.70
CA GLY A 124 -28.87 9.98 -13.70
C GLY A 124 -29.77 10.03 -14.92
N LYS A 125 -29.93 11.24 -15.47
CA LYS A 125 -30.63 11.52 -16.70
C LYS A 125 -29.83 12.53 -17.53
N ASN A 126 -29.70 12.26 -18.84
CA ASN A 126 -28.89 13.06 -19.72
C ASN A 126 -29.55 13.19 -21.09
N THR A 127 -29.62 14.40 -21.62
CA THR A 127 -30.29 14.70 -22.92
C THR A 127 -29.32 14.94 -24.07
N SER A 128 -28.01 14.71 -23.86
CA SER A 128 -26.97 14.97 -24.86
C SER A 128 -26.03 13.77 -25.07
N ALA A 129 -25.16 13.88 -26.08
CA ALA A 129 -24.13 12.87 -26.35
C ALA A 129 -23.01 12.86 -25.30
N ASP A 130 -22.76 14.00 -24.61
CA ASP A 130 -21.74 14.10 -23.57
C ASP A 130 -22.32 13.61 -22.24
N PRO A 131 -21.75 12.57 -21.62
CA PRO A 131 -22.36 11.90 -20.49
C PRO A 131 -22.38 12.73 -19.20
N LEU A 132 -23.37 12.45 -18.34
CA LEU A 132 -23.32 12.74 -16.93
C LEU A 132 -22.53 11.64 -16.23
N LEU A 133 -21.69 12.00 -15.28
CA LEU A 133 -20.86 11.12 -14.48
C LEU A 133 -21.28 11.23 -13.01
N ILE A 134 -21.55 10.11 -12.37
CA ILE A 134 -21.64 10.01 -10.90
C ILE A 134 -20.45 9.15 -10.47
N GLY A 135 -19.58 9.68 -9.63
CA GLY A 135 -18.32 9.00 -9.34
C GLY A 135 -17.79 9.23 -7.94
N VAL A 136 -16.70 8.53 -7.65
CA VAL A 136 -15.98 8.57 -6.39
C VAL A 136 -14.48 8.68 -6.63
N LYS A 137 -13.81 9.47 -5.81
CA LYS A 137 -12.36 9.70 -5.81
C LYS A 137 -11.85 9.93 -4.39
N ASP A 138 -10.52 10.06 -4.22
CA ASP A 138 -9.86 10.41 -2.95
C ASP A 138 -10.16 9.37 -1.83
N TYR A 139 -10.34 8.10 -2.20
CA TYR A 139 -10.59 6.98 -1.29
C TYR A 139 -9.41 5.99 -1.17
N GLY A 140 -8.27 6.32 -1.80
CA GLY A 140 -7.07 5.48 -1.83
C GLY A 140 -6.96 4.55 -3.04
N GLY A 141 -7.84 4.73 -4.03
CA GLY A 141 -7.83 4.03 -5.31
C GLY A 141 -8.00 4.97 -6.49
N GLU A 142 -8.06 4.40 -7.69
CA GLU A 142 -8.34 5.13 -8.93
C GLU A 142 -9.78 5.70 -8.92
N GLU A 143 -9.98 6.84 -9.56
CA GLU A 143 -11.31 7.43 -9.71
C GLU A 143 -12.26 6.49 -10.47
N LEU A 144 -13.39 6.15 -9.87
CA LEU A 144 -14.44 5.33 -10.47
C LEU A 144 -15.70 6.13 -10.72
N ARG A 145 -16.43 5.77 -11.81
CA ARG A 145 -17.61 6.53 -12.24
C ARG A 145 -18.61 5.66 -12.99
N ALA A 146 -19.88 5.84 -12.65
CA ALA A 146 -21.01 5.43 -13.46
C ALA A 146 -21.28 6.48 -14.55
N VAL A 147 -21.70 6.06 -15.74
CA VAL A 147 -21.81 6.90 -16.94
C VAL A 147 -23.27 6.88 -17.43
N PHE A 148 -23.89 8.05 -17.52
CA PHE A 148 -25.30 8.21 -17.90
C PHE A 148 -25.42 8.92 -19.25
N THR A 149 -26.06 8.25 -20.19
CA THR A 149 -26.30 8.73 -21.57
C THR A 149 -27.78 8.75 -21.94
N GLU A 150 -28.67 8.23 -21.09
CA GLU A 150 -30.08 8.02 -21.34
C GLU A 150 -30.90 9.29 -21.06
N ALA A 151 -31.92 9.50 -21.91
CA ALA A 151 -32.86 10.63 -21.77
C ALA A 151 -33.86 10.43 -20.63
N GLU A 152 -34.05 9.23 -20.16
CA GLU A 152 -34.86 8.89 -18.98
C GLU A 152 -33.94 8.57 -17.80
N TYR A 153 -34.42 8.75 -16.58
CA TYR A 153 -33.66 8.36 -15.40
C TYR A 153 -33.32 6.87 -15.38
N ARG A 154 -32.05 6.60 -15.10
CA ARG A 154 -31.52 5.25 -14.87
C ARG A 154 -30.68 5.25 -13.60
N GLU A 155 -30.78 4.20 -12.82
CA GLU A 155 -29.84 3.94 -11.74
C GLU A 155 -28.60 3.23 -12.28
N ASP A 156 -27.43 3.63 -11.80
CA ASP A 156 -26.18 2.92 -12.03
C ASP A 156 -25.26 3.06 -10.81
N SER A 157 -24.22 2.24 -10.73
CA SER A 157 -23.36 2.20 -9.54
C SER A 157 -21.93 1.81 -9.85
N VAL A 158 -21.03 2.15 -8.93
CA VAL A 158 -19.66 1.67 -8.87
C VAL A 158 -19.38 1.12 -7.47
N THR A 159 -18.55 0.07 -7.41
CA THR A 159 -18.07 -0.51 -6.15
C THR A 159 -16.59 -0.23 -6.02
N PHE A 160 -16.14 0.19 -4.83
CA PHE A 160 -14.76 0.50 -4.57
C PHE A 160 -14.34 -0.02 -3.19
N THR A 161 -13.03 -0.18 -2.99
CA THR A 161 -12.43 -0.53 -1.69
C THR A 161 -11.58 0.63 -1.21
N THR A 162 -11.84 1.12 0.00
CA THR A 162 -11.00 2.17 0.63
C THR A 162 -9.57 1.68 0.83
N GLY A 163 -8.60 2.56 0.64
CA GLY A 163 -7.21 2.28 0.96
C GLY A 163 -6.99 2.12 2.47
N PHE A 164 -5.85 1.55 2.86
CA PHE A 164 -5.53 1.28 4.27
C PHE A 164 -5.37 2.56 5.12
N ALA A 165 -5.10 3.70 4.48
CA ALA A 165 -4.96 5.01 5.13
C ALA A 165 -6.21 5.90 4.96
N HIS A 166 -7.29 5.44 4.32
CA HIS A 166 -8.39 6.29 3.89
C HIS A 166 -9.65 6.04 4.69
N THR A 167 -10.06 7.06 5.43
CA THR A 167 -11.31 7.10 6.21
C THR A 167 -12.36 8.05 5.61
N GLN A 168 -12.12 8.53 4.40
CA GLN A 168 -13.02 9.41 3.66
C GLN A 168 -13.00 9.10 2.16
N ALA A 169 -14.01 9.57 1.46
CA ALA A 169 -14.08 9.58 0.00
C ALA A 169 -14.79 10.84 -0.47
N LYS A 170 -14.52 11.26 -1.70
CA LYS A 170 -15.23 12.34 -2.34
C LYS A 170 -16.17 11.77 -3.40
N VAL A 171 -17.46 11.92 -3.19
CA VAL A 171 -18.51 11.56 -4.16
C VAL A 171 -18.92 12.79 -4.97
N TYR A 172 -19.25 12.61 -6.24
CA TYR A 172 -19.59 13.72 -7.11
C TYR A 172 -20.62 13.35 -8.18
N ALA A 173 -21.32 14.38 -8.70
CA ALA A 173 -22.07 14.34 -9.96
C ALA A 173 -21.54 15.46 -10.87
N TYR A 174 -21.11 15.12 -12.10
CA TYR A 174 -20.35 16.03 -12.95
C TYR A 174 -20.62 15.79 -14.43
N LYS A 175 -20.62 16.87 -15.23
CA LYS A 175 -20.67 16.82 -16.66
C LYS A 175 -19.48 17.55 -17.27
N HIS A 176 -18.68 16.82 -18.08
CA HIS A 176 -17.43 17.36 -18.64
C HIS A 176 -17.66 18.32 -19.82
N ALA A 177 -18.62 18.04 -20.69
CA ALA A 177 -18.84 18.79 -21.92
C ALA A 177 -20.33 18.88 -22.29
N GLY A 178 -20.64 19.68 -23.29
CA GLY A 178 -22.00 19.85 -23.84
C GLY A 178 -22.85 20.84 -23.05
N SER A 179 -23.53 21.73 -23.78
CA SER A 179 -24.41 22.78 -23.21
C SER A 179 -25.77 22.26 -22.72
N GLU A 180 -26.16 21.09 -23.22
CA GLU A 180 -27.46 20.50 -22.86
C GLU A 180 -27.45 19.99 -21.41
N PRO A 181 -28.55 20.16 -20.67
CA PRO A 181 -28.59 19.78 -19.28
C PRO A 181 -28.62 18.27 -19.06
N ALA A 182 -28.08 17.87 -17.90
CA ALA A 182 -28.25 16.55 -17.30
C ALA A 182 -28.66 16.70 -15.84
N TRP A 183 -29.28 15.68 -15.26
CA TRP A 183 -29.76 15.71 -13.89
C TRP A 183 -29.27 14.48 -13.12
N ALA A 184 -28.84 14.71 -11.88
CA ALA A 184 -28.50 13.67 -10.91
C ALA A 184 -29.39 13.80 -9.68
N ASP A 185 -29.78 12.66 -9.13
CA ASP A 185 -30.65 12.59 -7.98
C ASP A 185 -30.45 11.28 -7.19
N ASP A 186 -30.93 11.23 -5.96
CA ASP A 186 -30.96 10.05 -5.10
C ASP A 186 -29.61 9.30 -5.04
N LEU A 187 -28.52 10.02 -4.79
CA LEU A 187 -27.21 9.42 -4.63
C LEU A 187 -27.13 8.61 -3.34
N ARG A 188 -26.48 7.47 -3.38
CA ARG A 188 -26.36 6.57 -2.24
C ARG A 188 -24.97 5.99 -2.11
N LEU A 189 -24.35 6.15 -0.96
CA LEU A 189 -23.11 5.48 -0.58
C LEU A 189 -23.40 4.51 0.56
N GLN A 190 -23.07 3.24 0.36
CA GLN A 190 -23.34 2.17 1.31
C GLN A 190 -22.08 1.38 1.61
N TYR A 191 -21.91 0.99 2.87
CA TYR A 191 -20.95 -0.01 3.30
C TYR A 191 -21.45 -1.41 2.89
N GLU A 192 -20.61 -2.18 2.20
CA GLU A 192 -20.92 -3.54 1.73
C GLU A 192 -20.21 -4.61 2.58
N GLY A 193 -19.22 -4.20 3.38
CA GLY A 193 -18.47 -5.11 4.23
C GLY A 193 -16.96 -4.86 4.21
N PRO A 194 -16.17 -5.64 4.96
CA PRO A 194 -14.73 -5.62 4.85
C PRO A 194 -14.30 -6.10 3.46
N SER A 195 -13.09 -5.73 3.02
CA SER A 195 -12.53 -6.26 1.77
C SER A 195 -12.27 -7.77 1.89
N ASP A 196 -12.04 -8.43 0.77
CA ASP A 196 -11.66 -9.84 0.68
C ASP A 196 -10.20 -10.12 1.08
N ARG A 197 -9.42 -9.05 1.34
CA ARG A 197 -8.04 -9.17 1.80
C ARG A 197 -7.97 -9.70 3.22
N THR A 198 -7.41 -10.88 3.40
CA THR A 198 -7.29 -11.54 4.70
C THR A 198 -6.00 -11.13 5.40
N LEU A 199 -6.08 -10.70 6.66
CA LEU A 199 -4.89 -10.50 7.50
C LEU A 199 -4.26 -11.87 7.80
N VAL A 200 -3.06 -12.12 7.25
CA VAL A 200 -2.38 -13.42 7.37
C VAL A 200 -1.23 -13.40 8.37
N TRP A 201 -0.68 -12.23 8.66
CA TRP A 201 0.35 -12.05 9.67
C TRP A 201 0.36 -10.60 10.17
N SER A 202 0.59 -10.40 11.46
CA SER A 202 0.78 -9.07 12.03
C SER A 202 1.61 -9.07 13.30
N ASP A 203 2.11 -7.88 13.64
CA ASP A 203 2.52 -7.51 14.98
C ASP A 203 2.04 -6.10 15.28
N GLU A 204 1.23 -5.99 16.33
CA GLU A 204 0.64 -4.73 16.81
C GLU A 204 1.49 -4.11 17.93
N PHE A 205 2.55 -4.79 18.34
CA PHE A 205 3.49 -4.38 19.40
C PHE A 205 2.82 -4.00 20.74
N ASP A 206 1.70 -4.64 21.06
CA ASP A 206 0.91 -4.41 22.29
C ASP A 206 1.61 -4.90 23.59
N GLY A 207 2.80 -5.49 23.47
CA GLY A 207 3.59 -5.99 24.60
C GLY A 207 4.45 -4.91 25.24
N GLU A 208 5.25 -5.33 26.23
CA GLU A 208 6.23 -4.51 26.90
C GLU A 208 7.61 -5.18 26.89
N GLY A 209 8.67 -4.43 26.66
CA GLY A 209 10.05 -4.93 26.67
C GLY A 209 10.44 -5.69 25.41
N ALA A 210 10.96 -6.90 25.54
CA ALA A 210 11.51 -7.64 24.41
C ALA A 210 10.45 -8.00 23.36
N LEU A 211 10.87 -8.05 22.08
CA LEU A 211 10.01 -8.49 20.98
C LEU A 211 9.71 -10.00 21.08
N ASP A 212 8.61 -10.41 20.45
CA ASP A 212 8.24 -11.82 20.29
C ASP A 212 9.25 -12.55 19.40
N ASP A 213 10.02 -13.47 19.97
CA ASP A 213 11.06 -14.23 19.29
C ASP A 213 10.51 -15.29 18.32
N SER A 214 9.20 -15.55 18.35
CA SER A 214 8.51 -16.35 17.34
C SER A 214 8.27 -15.58 16.04
N LYS A 215 8.24 -14.25 16.10
CA LYS A 215 8.02 -13.34 14.95
C LYS A 215 9.30 -12.70 14.45
N TRP A 216 10.23 -12.36 15.36
CA TRP A 216 11.40 -11.55 15.07
C TRP A 216 12.72 -12.19 15.41
N THR A 217 13.71 -11.91 14.59
CA THR A 217 15.14 -12.15 14.86
C THR A 217 15.91 -10.84 14.65
N PHE A 218 17.19 -10.85 14.94
CA PHE A 218 18.03 -9.66 14.92
C PHE A 218 19.29 -9.85 14.09
N GLU A 219 19.72 -8.78 13.43
CA GLU A 219 21.08 -8.68 12.97
C GLU A 219 21.98 -8.19 14.11
N ASN A 220 23.20 -8.71 14.17
CA ASN A 220 24.16 -8.36 15.22
C ASN A 220 25.47 -7.88 14.63
N GLY A 221 26.05 -6.83 15.21
CA GLY A 221 27.35 -6.34 14.82
C GLY A 221 27.33 -5.18 13.83
N PHE A 222 28.50 -4.91 13.24
CA PHE A 222 28.61 -4.04 12.09
C PHE A 222 28.25 -4.82 10.83
N VAL A 223 27.15 -4.47 10.17
CA VAL A 223 26.56 -5.34 9.13
C VAL A 223 26.84 -4.86 7.72
N ARG A 224 26.52 -3.60 7.36
CA ARG A 224 26.60 -3.08 5.99
C ARG A 224 26.98 -1.60 5.92
N ASN A 225 27.27 -1.08 4.73
CA ASN A 225 27.34 0.34 4.36
C ASN A 225 28.31 1.22 5.20
N GLU A 226 29.29 0.59 5.86
CA GLU A 226 30.21 1.26 6.79
C GLU A 226 29.49 2.08 7.89
N GLU A 227 28.22 1.69 8.21
CA GLU A 227 27.41 2.30 9.24
C GLU A 227 28.17 2.38 10.58
N VAL A 228 27.82 3.37 11.39
CA VAL A 228 28.58 3.67 12.61
C VAL A 228 28.16 2.79 13.78
N GLN A 229 26.87 2.41 13.84
CA GLN A 229 26.32 1.64 14.95
C GLN A 229 26.71 0.16 14.89
N TRP A 230 26.76 -0.43 16.06
CA TRP A 230 26.68 -1.87 16.27
C TRP A 230 25.23 -2.25 16.49
N TYR A 231 24.67 -3.13 15.67
CA TYR A 231 23.33 -3.67 15.87
C TYR A 231 23.31 -4.69 16.99
N GLN A 232 22.30 -4.60 17.86
CA GLN A 232 22.04 -5.52 18.97
C GLN A 232 20.58 -5.53 19.38
N PRO A 233 20.06 -6.66 19.97
CA PRO A 233 18.65 -6.79 20.34
C PRO A 233 18.17 -5.76 21.38
N GLU A 234 19.04 -5.36 22.30
CA GLU A 234 18.72 -4.46 23.42
C GLU A 234 18.30 -3.05 22.99
N ASN A 235 18.49 -2.73 21.71
CA ASN A 235 18.08 -1.46 21.10
C ASN A 235 16.71 -1.53 20.41
N ALA A 236 16.02 -2.70 20.45
CA ALA A 236 14.64 -2.82 19.95
C ALA A 236 13.77 -3.42 21.06
N PHE A 237 12.69 -2.73 21.37
CA PHE A 237 11.78 -3.14 22.45
C PHE A 237 10.38 -2.57 22.22
N GLN A 238 9.39 -3.14 22.90
CA GLN A 238 8.01 -2.67 22.91
C GLN A 238 7.80 -1.70 24.08
N GLU A 239 7.23 -0.53 23.79
CA GLU A 239 6.91 0.50 24.77
C GLU A 239 5.68 1.28 24.27
N ASP A 240 4.68 1.48 25.11
CA ASP A 240 3.47 2.25 24.83
C ASP A 240 2.71 1.78 23.55
N GLY A 241 2.63 0.47 23.33
CA GLY A 241 1.96 -0.10 22.16
C GLY A 241 2.71 0.08 20.83
N MET A 242 4.03 0.21 20.88
CA MET A 242 4.86 0.43 19.70
C MET A 242 6.16 -0.37 19.77
N LEU A 243 6.71 -0.74 18.62
CA LEU A 243 8.12 -1.07 18.49
C LEU A 243 8.94 0.23 18.52
N VAL A 244 9.87 0.29 19.46
CA VAL A 244 10.90 1.32 19.53
C VAL A 244 12.22 0.75 19.05
N ILE A 245 12.82 1.32 18.01
CA ILE A 245 14.21 1.08 17.64
C ILE A 245 15.01 2.30 18.05
N GLU A 246 15.92 2.10 19.01
CA GLU A 246 16.63 3.20 19.67
C GLU A 246 18.11 3.22 19.31
N GLY A 247 18.56 4.30 18.67
CA GLY A 247 19.96 4.60 18.48
C GLY A 247 20.54 5.23 19.75
N ARG A 248 21.66 4.71 20.24
CA ARG A 248 22.32 5.14 21.48
C ARG A 248 23.80 5.49 21.25
N ALA A 249 24.30 6.46 21.98
CA ALA A 249 25.72 6.67 22.13
C ALA A 249 26.22 5.77 23.28
N GLU A 250 26.91 4.70 22.93
CA GLU A 250 27.42 3.69 23.87
C GLU A 250 28.84 3.32 23.49
N GLU A 251 29.79 3.59 24.38
CA GLU A 251 31.20 3.27 24.17
C GLU A 251 31.61 1.97 24.84
N ARG A 252 32.10 1.02 24.03
CA ARG A 252 32.59 -0.28 24.52
C ARG A 252 33.57 -0.91 23.53
N PRO A 253 34.43 -1.84 23.99
CA PRO A 253 35.34 -2.56 23.11
C PRO A 253 34.55 -3.37 22.03
N ASN A 254 35.06 -3.35 20.81
CA ASN A 254 34.53 -4.19 19.73
C ASN A 254 35.05 -5.64 19.92
N PRO A 255 34.16 -6.61 20.20
CA PRO A 255 34.59 -8.01 20.39
C PRO A 255 35.14 -8.66 19.13
N GLY A 256 34.86 -8.09 17.96
CA GLY A 256 35.38 -8.53 16.67
C GLY A 256 36.66 -7.80 16.23
N HIS A 257 37.24 -6.95 17.08
CA HIS A 257 38.44 -6.19 16.70
C HIS A 257 39.65 -7.09 16.40
N VAL A 258 40.28 -6.86 15.24
CA VAL A 258 41.52 -7.51 14.81
C VAL A 258 42.58 -6.44 14.54
N PRO A 259 43.64 -6.36 15.34
CA PRO A 259 44.72 -5.38 15.14
C PRO A 259 45.31 -5.49 13.73
N GLY A 260 45.36 -4.37 13.01
CA GLY A 260 45.90 -4.32 11.66
C GLY A 260 44.94 -4.78 10.55
N SER A 261 43.71 -5.13 10.88
CA SER A 261 42.67 -5.44 9.87
C SER A 261 42.39 -4.24 8.98
N THR A 262 42.13 -4.50 7.69
CA THR A 262 41.63 -3.53 6.72
C THR A 262 40.11 -3.64 6.51
N ASP A 263 39.47 -4.67 7.08
CA ASP A 263 38.01 -4.77 7.09
C ASP A 263 37.44 -3.74 8.08
N TRP A 264 36.58 -2.86 7.60
CA TRP A 264 35.98 -1.78 8.38
C TRP A 264 35.22 -2.27 9.62
N ARG A 265 34.72 -3.51 9.64
CA ARG A 265 34.03 -4.13 10.78
C ARG A 265 34.99 -4.50 11.92
N THR A 266 36.14 -4.99 11.56
CA THR A 266 37.13 -5.55 12.51
C THR A 266 38.31 -4.64 12.76
N SER A 267 38.50 -3.57 11.95
CA SER A 267 39.51 -2.53 12.17
C SER A 267 39.12 -1.56 13.30
N ARG A 268 37.82 -1.41 13.59
CA ARG A 268 37.29 -0.56 14.66
C ARG A 268 37.60 -1.21 16.01
N GLU A 269 38.39 -0.56 16.83
CA GLU A 269 38.71 -1.04 18.19
C GLU A 269 37.54 -0.87 19.15
N THR A 270 36.75 0.19 18.96
CA THR A 270 35.68 0.61 19.84
C THR A 270 34.35 0.69 19.05
N ILE A 271 33.28 0.19 19.65
CA ILE A 271 31.90 0.50 19.32
C ILE A 271 31.58 1.83 20.00
N THR A 272 31.08 2.81 19.26
CA THR A 272 30.76 4.16 19.79
C THR A 272 29.25 4.40 19.82
N HIS A 273 28.51 3.66 19.03
CA HIS A 273 27.04 3.77 18.94
C HIS A 273 26.43 2.38 18.77
N THR A 274 25.23 2.22 19.26
CA THR A 274 24.41 1.01 19.09
C THR A 274 23.06 1.37 18.51
N SER A 275 22.42 0.39 17.86
CA SER A 275 21.06 0.47 17.33
C SER A 275 20.50 -0.94 17.15
N ALA A 276 19.34 -1.09 16.50
CA ALA A 276 18.81 -2.39 16.15
C ALA A 276 18.43 -2.50 14.68
N SER A 277 18.54 -3.72 14.18
CA SER A 277 17.94 -4.20 12.94
C SER A 277 17.16 -5.46 13.27
N VAL A 278 15.83 -5.39 13.19
CA VAL A 278 14.91 -6.50 13.44
C VAL A 278 14.44 -7.06 12.11
N THR A 279 14.26 -8.37 12.02
CA THR A 279 13.87 -9.04 10.78
C THR A 279 13.00 -10.25 11.05
N THR A 280 12.12 -10.57 10.11
CA THR A 280 11.34 -11.81 10.12
C THR A 280 12.10 -13.01 9.56
N LYS A 281 13.42 -12.90 9.38
CA LYS A 281 14.27 -13.99 8.88
C LYS A 281 14.09 -15.25 9.72
N ASP A 282 13.89 -16.40 9.05
CA ASP A 282 13.68 -17.73 9.66
C ASP A 282 12.45 -17.79 10.59
N ARG A 283 11.53 -16.82 10.50
CA ARG A 283 10.26 -16.76 11.23
C ARG A 283 9.08 -16.66 10.30
N TYR A 284 9.07 -15.64 9.42
CA TYR A 284 7.99 -15.39 8.48
C TYR A 284 8.51 -14.83 7.17
N SER A 285 7.98 -15.34 6.08
CA SER A 285 8.14 -14.80 4.74
C SER A 285 6.83 -14.98 3.98
N TRP A 286 6.56 -14.12 3.04
CA TRP A 286 5.35 -14.19 2.23
C TRP A 286 5.65 -13.86 0.77
N GLN A 287 4.78 -14.31 -0.11
CA GLN A 287 4.82 -13.96 -1.52
C GLN A 287 3.47 -13.40 -1.91
N TYR A 288 3.49 -12.20 -2.52
CA TYR A 288 2.32 -11.42 -2.93
C TYR A 288 1.42 -10.95 -1.77
N GLY A 289 0.58 -9.97 -2.04
CA GLY A 289 -0.32 -9.36 -1.08
C GLY A 289 0.05 -7.91 -0.76
N HIS A 290 -0.36 -7.45 0.41
CA HIS A 290 -0.10 -6.09 0.89
C HIS A 290 0.65 -6.13 2.22
N LEU A 291 1.84 -5.52 2.26
CA LEU A 291 2.48 -5.12 3.50
C LEU A 291 1.98 -3.72 3.86
N VAL A 292 1.55 -3.55 5.10
CA VAL A 292 1.12 -2.26 5.66
C VAL A 292 1.87 -2.03 6.95
N VAL A 293 2.62 -0.94 7.03
CA VAL A 293 3.37 -0.55 8.22
C VAL A 293 2.96 0.87 8.62
N ARG A 294 2.56 1.07 9.87
CA ARG A 294 2.36 2.40 10.41
C ARG A 294 3.57 2.80 11.24
N ALA A 295 4.29 3.81 10.78
CA ALA A 295 5.55 4.20 11.38
C ALA A 295 5.74 5.71 11.37
N LYS A 296 6.47 6.21 12.38
CA LYS A 296 6.91 7.58 12.50
C LYS A 296 8.43 7.61 12.30
N VAL A 297 8.86 8.24 11.22
CA VAL A 297 10.28 8.30 10.85
C VAL A 297 10.99 9.43 11.57
N THR A 298 12.26 9.20 11.89
CA THR A 298 13.16 10.29 12.33
C THR A 298 13.86 10.89 11.11
N ASN A 299 13.82 12.21 10.98
CA ASN A 299 14.48 12.94 9.88
C ASN A 299 15.58 13.86 10.45
N HIS A 300 16.51 13.28 11.17
CA HIS A 300 17.69 14.00 11.64
C HIS A 300 18.91 13.63 10.79
N GLY A 301 19.74 14.60 10.47
CA GLY A 301 21.04 14.31 9.84
C GLY A 301 21.81 13.29 10.68
N GLY A 302 22.30 12.25 10.06
CA GLY A 302 22.96 11.13 10.72
C GLY A 302 22.08 9.93 11.02
N THR A 303 20.74 10.01 10.83
CA THR A 303 19.83 8.85 10.92
C THR A 303 19.48 8.30 9.55
N TRP A 304 19.21 6.99 9.50
CA TRP A 304 18.78 6.27 8.31
C TRP A 304 17.84 5.13 8.71
N PRO A 305 16.57 5.44 9.06
CA PRO A 305 15.54 4.43 9.29
C PRO A 305 15.09 3.80 7.98
N ALA A 306 14.74 2.51 8.01
CA ALA A 306 14.24 1.79 6.85
C ALA A 306 13.13 0.79 7.19
N ILE A 307 12.19 0.63 6.24
CA ILE A 307 11.23 -0.46 6.09
C ILE A 307 11.56 -1.12 4.76
N TRP A 308 12.08 -2.32 4.77
CA TRP A 308 12.55 -2.95 3.55
C TRP A 308 12.44 -4.48 3.59
N THR A 309 12.57 -5.10 2.43
CA THR A 309 12.47 -6.55 2.32
C THR A 309 13.58 -7.13 1.46
N LEU A 310 13.90 -8.38 1.72
CA LEU A 310 14.80 -9.20 0.88
C LEU A 310 14.12 -10.52 0.55
N GLY A 311 14.28 -10.97 -0.68
CA GLY A 311 13.95 -12.34 -1.07
C GLY A 311 14.74 -13.36 -0.26
N ILE A 312 14.14 -14.54 -0.03
CA ILE A 312 14.73 -15.58 0.81
C ILE A 312 15.73 -16.46 0.06
N ASP A 313 15.62 -16.53 -1.25
CA ASP A 313 16.50 -17.32 -2.12
C ASP A 313 17.46 -16.42 -2.88
N CYS A 314 18.60 -16.97 -3.24
CA CYS A 314 19.70 -16.30 -3.93
C CYS A 314 20.51 -15.32 -3.08
N GLU A 315 21.60 -14.79 -3.66
CA GLU A 315 22.44 -13.78 -3.03
C GLU A 315 22.03 -12.37 -3.47
N TRP A 316 22.28 -11.38 -2.63
CA TRP A 316 22.06 -9.98 -2.97
C TRP A 316 22.96 -9.55 -4.16
N PRO A 317 22.46 -8.74 -5.13
CA PRO A 317 21.11 -8.20 -5.24
C PRO A 317 20.12 -9.11 -6.01
N SER A 318 20.56 -10.29 -6.44
CA SER A 318 19.75 -11.21 -7.23
C SER A 318 18.63 -11.90 -6.44
N ASN A 319 18.61 -11.75 -5.11
CA ASN A 319 17.47 -12.14 -4.29
C ASN A 319 16.33 -11.11 -4.28
N GLY A 320 16.55 -9.93 -4.84
CA GLY A 320 15.60 -8.82 -4.82
C GLY A 320 15.58 -8.07 -3.50
N GLU A 321 15.46 -6.75 -3.59
CA GLU A 321 15.29 -5.82 -2.46
C GLU A 321 14.16 -4.88 -2.76
N VAL A 322 13.30 -4.64 -1.79
CA VAL A 322 12.26 -3.62 -1.85
C VAL A 322 12.43 -2.68 -0.67
N ASP A 323 12.78 -1.44 -0.94
CA ASP A 323 12.84 -0.39 0.07
C ASP A 323 11.49 0.32 0.08
N VAL A 324 10.58 -0.15 0.95
CA VAL A 324 9.25 0.46 1.09
C VAL A 324 9.36 1.88 1.62
N MET A 325 10.33 2.10 2.49
CA MET A 325 10.71 3.40 3.01
C MET A 325 12.17 3.40 3.43
N GLU A 326 12.93 4.36 2.94
CA GLU A 326 14.17 4.80 3.56
C GLU A 326 14.11 6.32 3.76
N ASN A 327 14.69 6.82 4.86
CA ASN A 327 14.83 8.25 5.08
C ASN A 327 16.29 8.60 5.34
N TYR A 328 16.90 9.30 4.40
CA TYR A 328 18.24 9.89 4.56
C TYR A 328 18.45 11.06 3.60
N GLY A 329 19.41 11.92 3.92
CA GLY A 329 19.75 13.07 3.07
C GLY A 329 18.65 14.12 2.94
N GLY A 330 17.56 13.99 3.70
CA GLY A 330 16.40 14.88 3.65
C GLY A 330 15.31 14.38 2.69
N ASP A 331 15.45 13.18 2.14
CA ASP A 331 14.51 12.55 1.21
C ASP A 331 13.90 11.29 1.81
N ILE A 332 12.66 11.01 1.43
CA ILE A 332 12.06 9.69 1.47
C ILE A 332 12.37 8.98 0.15
N LEU A 333 12.86 7.76 0.24
CA LEU A 333 13.16 6.92 -0.90
C LEU A 333 12.26 5.69 -0.90
N ALA A 334 11.84 5.29 -2.12
CA ALA A 334 11.07 4.08 -2.37
C ALA A 334 11.70 3.37 -3.58
N ASN A 335 12.33 2.20 -3.37
CA ASN A 335 13.18 1.59 -4.38
C ASN A 335 12.90 0.11 -4.56
N PHE A 336 13.28 -0.39 -5.76
CA PHE A 336 13.38 -1.80 -6.06
C PHE A 336 14.77 -2.09 -6.61
N ALA A 337 15.41 -3.18 -6.15
CA ALA A 337 16.70 -3.60 -6.66
C ALA A 337 16.74 -5.09 -7.04
N TRP A 338 17.42 -5.40 -8.15
CA TRP A 338 17.62 -6.77 -8.64
C TRP A 338 18.99 -6.95 -9.28
N GLY A 339 19.37 -8.20 -9.55
CA GLY A 339 20.69 -8.55 -10.04
C GLY A 339 20.94 -8.17 -11.49
N THR A 340 22.20 -7.78 -11.80
CA THR A 340 22.71 -7.51 -13.14
C THR A 340 23.59 -8.66 -13.64
N ASP A 341 24.26 -8.48 -14.80
CA ASP A 341 25.29 -9.39 -15.30
C ASP A 341 26.59 -9.34 -14.50
N ALA A 342 26.74 -8.38 -13.62
CA ALA A 342 27.91 -8.24 -12.75
C ALA A 342 27.54 -8.56 -11.30
N ARG A 343 28.24 -9.54 -10.69
CA ARG A 343 28.00 -9.93 -9.30
C ARG A 343 28.15 -8.75 -8.36
N TRP A 344 27.26 -8.62 -7.38
CA TRP A 344 27.19 -7.54 -6.37
C TRP A 344 26.89 -6.16 -6.96
N THR A 345 26.40 -6.12 -8.19
CA THR A 345 26.00 -4.88 -8.85
C THR A 345 24.49 -4.89 -9.08
N PRO A 346 23.73 -4.05 -8.38
CA PRO A 346 22.28 -3.98 -8.54
C PRO A 346 21.87 -3.18 -9.78
N SER A 347 20.74 -3.54 -10.35
CA SER A 347 19.88 -2.63 -11.11
C SER A 347 18.87 -2.02 -10.16
N TRP A 348 18.57 -0.73 -10.31
CA TRP A 348 17.64 0.00 -9.45
C TRP A 348 16.50 0.61 -10.25
N ASP A 349 15.32 0.54 -9.66
CA ASP A 349 14.21 1.44 -9.95
C ASP A 349 13.97 2.27 -8.68
N SER A 350 14.24 3.57 -8.76
CA SER A 350 14.34 4.44 -7.57
C SER A 350 13.46 5.66 -7.69
N SER A 351 12.81 6.00 -6.60
CA SER A 351 12.00 7.21 -6.46
C SER A 351 12.41 7.99 -5.21
N HIS A 352 12.54 9.32 -5.34
CA HIS A 352 13.01 10.24 -4.31
C HIS A 352 11.98 11.34 -4.08
N TRP A 353 11.61 11.56 -2.82
CA TRP A 353 10.61 12.52 -2.40
C TRP A 353 11.17 13.40 -1.28
N PRO A 354 11.49 14.68 -1.54
CA PRO A 354 11.99 15.56 -0.49
C PRO A 354 11.02 15.67 0.68
N VAL A 355 11.50 15.43 1.90
CA VAL A 355 10.67 15.55 3.12
C VAL A 355 10.02 16.93 3.23
N ALA A 356 10.69 17.97 2.73
CA ALA A 356 10.17 19.33 2.72
C ALA A 356 8.86 19.49 1.91
N ASP A 357 8.61 18.63 0.92
CA ASP A 357 7.43 18.69 0.08
C ASP A 357 6.17 18.16 0.78
N PHE A 358 6.32 17.37 1.85
CA PHE A 358 5.20 16.91 2.67
C PHE A 358 4.72 17.96 3.69
N GLY A 359 5.45 19.06 3.84
CA GLY A 359 5.08 20.17 4.71
C GLY A 359 5.70 20.14 6.11
N PRO A 360 5.56 21.24 6.87
CA PRO A 360 6.17 21.36 8.18
C PRO A 360 5.48 20.43 9.20
N GLY A 361 6.29 19.75 10.03
CA GLY A 361 5.80 18.86 11.08
C GLY A 361 5.41 17.47 10.60
N TRP A 362 5.53 17.17 9.30
CA TRP A 362 5.18 15.86 8.76
C TRP A 362 5.89 14.71 9.49
N THR A 363 7.16 14.83 9.80
CA THR A 363 7.92 13.82 10.56
C THR A 363 7.51 13.69 12.04
N ASP A 364 6.61 14.56 12.52
CA ASP A 364 6.08 14.49 13.89
C ASP A 364 4.87 13.54 14.00
N ASP A 365 4.35 13.05 12.89
CA ASP A 365 3.19 12.17 12.81
C ASP A 365 3.54 10.75 12.37
N PHE A 366 2.62 9.81 12.60
CA PHE A 366 2.69 8.47 12.07
C PHE A 366 2.07 8.42 10.68
N HIS A 367 2.74 7.73 9.77
CA HIS A 367 2.33 7.57 8.38
C HIS A 367 2.11 6.11 8.03
N ILE A 368 1.26 5.83 7.04
CA ILE A 368 0.99 4.50 6.52
C ILE A 368 1.87 4.24 5.30
N TRP A 369 2.76 3.26 5.44
CA TRP A 369 3.65 2.77 4.40
C TRP A 369 3.11 1.47 3.87
N GLU A 370 2.92 1.38 2.55
CA GLU A 370 2.30 0.23 1.91
C GLU A 370 3.18 -0.30 0.78
N TRP A 371 3.26 -1.63 0.68
CA TRP A 371 3.78 -2.32 -0.48
C TRP A 371 2.73 -3.31 -0.98
N GLU A 372 2.08 -2.95 -2.09
CA GLU A 372 1.18 -3.80 -2.85
C GLU A 372 1.99 -4.60 -3.86
N TRP A 373 1.80 -5.91 -3.88
CA TRP A 373 2.61 -6.81 -4.66
C TRP A 373 1.80 -8.00 -5.18
N ASN A 374 1.86 -8.21 -6.50
CA ASN A 374 1.26 -9.37 -7.18
C ASN A 374 2.23 -9.94 -8.24
N ALA A 375 1.76 -10.90 -9.07
CA ALA A 375 2.59 -11.56 -10.07
C ALA A 375 3.08 -10.65 -11.20
N ASP A 376 2.47 -9.48 -11.39
CA ASP A 376 2.69 -8.61 -12.53
C ASP A 376 3.32 -7.26 -12.14
N ARG A 377 3.08 -6.78 -10.91
CA ARG A 377 3.36 -5.42 -10.50
C ARG A 377 3.66 -5.29 -9.01
N MET A 378 4.47 -4.30 -8.66
CA MET A 378 4.73 -3.82 -7.31
C MET A 378 4.43 -2.33 -7.22
N VAL A 379 3.78 -1.89 -6.14
CA VAL A 379 3.48 -0.48 -5.89
C VAL A 379 3.81 -0.14 -4.45
N ILE A 380 4.60 0.90 -4.25
CA ILE A 380 4.88 1.47 -2.92
C ILE A 380 4.03 2.73 -2.75
N ARG A 381 3.39 2.87 -1.59
CA ARG A 381 2.57 4.02 -1.24
C ARG A 381 2.93 4.59 0.11
N LEU A 382 2.72 5.89 0.25
CA LEU A 382 2.73 6.63 1.49
C LEU A 382 1.39 7.33 1.66
N ASP A 383 0.67 7.03 2.74
CA ASP A 383 -0.67 7.56 3.02
C ASP A 383 -1.62 7.45 1.81
N GLY A 384 -1.51 6.32 1.09
CA GLY A 384 -2.27 6.00 -0.12
C GLY A 384 -1.73 6.64 -1.41
N ALA A 385 -0.83 7.64 -1.34
CA ALA A 385 -0.19 8.21 -2.52
C ALA A 385 0.91 7.30 -3.06
N VAL A 386 0.94 7.06 -4.37
CA VAL A 386 1.98 6.24 -5.01
C VAL A 386 3.32 6.96 -4.96
N LEU A 387 4.32 6.32 -4.36
CA LEU A 387 5.71 6.76 -4.37
C LEU A 387 6.49 6.12 -5.52
N ASN A 388 6.34 4.82 -5.73
CA ASN A 388 6.99 4.07 -6.80
C ASN A 388 6.11 2.93 -7.31
N ASP A 389 6.31 2.52 -8.56
CA ASP A 389 5.49 1.55 -9.28
C ASP A 389 6.31 0.84 -10.34
N ALA A 390 6.49 -0.47 -10.22
CA ALA A 390 7.30 -1.27 -11.11
C ALA A 390 6.56 -2.49 -11.66
N SER A 391 6.72 -2.74 -12.96
CA SER A 391 6.27 -3.99 -13.58
C SER A 391 7.30 -5.09 -13.36
N LEU A 392 6.85 -6.29 -12.96
CA LEU A 392 7.72 -7.45 -12.81
C LEU A 392 8.34 -7.93 -14.12
N THR A 393 7.79 -7.56 -15.26
CA THR A 393 8.40 -7.91 -16.57
C THR A 393 9.76 -7.26 -16.80
N SER A 394 10.09 -6.19 -16.09
CA SER A 394 11.35 -5.42 -16.20
C SER A 394 12.40 -5.77 -15.15
N THR A 395 12.06 -6.58 -14.14
CA THR A 395 12.91 -6.85 -12.97
C THR A 395 13.58 -8.23 -12.99
N ILE A 396 13.92 -8.72 -14.18
CA ILE A 396 14.58 -10.02 -14.36
C ILE A 396 16.07 -9.92 -14.05
N ASN A 397 16.59 -10.85 -13.26
CA ASN A 397 18.01 -10.97 -12.95
C ASN A 397 18.85 -11.18 -14.21
N GLY A 398 19.97 -10.48 -14.28
CA GLY A 398 21.04 -10.74 -15.24
C GLY A 398 21.79 -12.03 -14.96
N SER A 399 22.91 -12.23 -15.66
CA SER A 399 23.61 -13.53 -15.70
C SER A 399 24.50 -13.83 -14.48
N ALA A 400 24.70 -12.89 -13.56
CA ALA A 400 25.66 -13.05 -12.46
C ALA A 400 25.23 -14.09 -11.40
N ALA A 401 23.96 -14.07 -11.00
CA ALA A 401 23.37 -15.03 -10.07
C ALA A 401 21.85 -15.15 -10.33
N CYS A 402 21.29 -16.35 -10.12
CA CYS A 402 19.87 -16.63 -10.37
C CYS A 402 19.39 -16.08 -11.73
N ALA A 403 20.19 -16.39 -12.76
CA ALA A 403 20.07 -15.80 -14.09
C ALA A 403 18.70 -16.07 -14.73
N GLY A 404 18.05 -15.00 -15.19
CA GLY A 404 16.75 -15.09 -15.85
C GLY A 404 15.57 -15.29 -14.89
N GLU A 405 15.79 -15.40 -13.58
CA GLU A 405 14.74 -15.45 -12.57
C GLU A 405 14.29 -14.03 -12.20
N ASN A 406 13.02 -13.90 -11.84
CA ASN A 406 12.53 -12.67 -11.26
C ASN A 406 12.58 -12.76 -9.73
N PRO A 407 13.41 -11.94 -9.05
CA PRO A 407 13.58 -12.06 -7.60
C PRO A 407 12.35 -11.63 -6.80
N PHE A 408 11.37 -11.01 -7.44
CA PHE A 408 10.09 -10.65 -6.83
C PHE A 408 8.98 -11.69 -7.10
N GLN A 409 9.34 -12.87 -7.63
CA GLN A 409 8.45 -14.02 -7.76
C GLN A 409 8.83 -15.15 -6.77
N GLN A 410 9.35 -14.77 -5.62
CA GLN A 410 9.68 -15.64 -4.49
C GLN A 410 9.20 -14.99 -3.19
N PRO A 411 9.12 -15.74 -2.07
CA PRO A 411 8.82 -15.11 -0.77
C PRO A 411 9.90 -14.11 -0.35
N HIS A 412 9.45 -13.01 0.29
CA HIS A 412 10.31 -12.01 0.89
C HIS A 412 10.17 -12.01 2.42
N ARG A 413 11.24 -11.64 3.12
CA ARG A 413 11.24 -11.36 4.55
C ARG A 413 11.39 -9.87 4.81
N LEU A 414 10.82 -9.39 5.90
CA LEU A 414 10.86 -7.98 6.30
C LEU A 414 12.11 -7.68 7.15
N LEU A 415 12.61 -6.46 7.01
CA LEU A 415 13.59 -5.84 7.89
C LEU A 415 13.11 -4.43 8.28
N LEU A 416 13.32 -4.08 9.55
CA LEU A 416 13.12 -2.74 10.10
C LEU A 416 14.39 -2.36 10.85
N ASN A 417 15.00 -1.24 10.52
CA ASN A 417 16.22 -0.82 11.20
C ASN A 417 16.36 0.70 11.31
N LEU A 418 17.19 1.12 12.24
CA LEU A 418 17.70 2.48 12.34
C LEU A 418 19.21 2.45 12.18
N ALA A 419 19.70 2.75 10.98
CA ALA A 419 21.13 2.94 10.77
C ALA A 419 21.58 4.34 11.19
N LEU A 420 22.85 4.50 11.52
CA LEU A 420 23.47 5.76 11.93
C LEU A 420 24.71 6.03 11.06
N GLY A 421 24.77 7.19 10.43
CA GLY A 421 25.87 7.56 9.55
C GLY A 421 26.04 6.62 8.34
N GLY A 422 27.25 6.13 8.12
CA GLY A 422 27.58 5.26 6.98
C GLY A 422 27.56 5.99 5.65
N HIS A 423 27.35 5.22 4.55
CA HIS A 423 27.44 5.77 3.20
C HIS A 423 26.33 6.78 2.89
N ALA A 424 25.11 6.61 3.47
CA ALA A 424 23.93 7.40 3.14
C ALA A 424 23.41 8.25 4.31
N GLY A 425 23.52 7.82 5.57
CA GLY A 425 22.95 8.52 6.72
C GLY A 425 23.57 9.91 7.00
N GLY A 426 24.76 10.18 6.47
CA GLY A 426 25.41 11.49 6.58
C GLY A 426 26.05 11.76 7.92
N SER A 427 26.21 13.07 8.26
CA SER A 427 26.90 13.51 9.48
C SER A 427 26.02 13.35 10.71
N MET A 428 26.58 12.78 11.78
CA MET A 428 25.94 12.66 13.10
C MET A 428 26.30 13.80 14.05
N ALA A 429 26.97 14.85 13.58
CA ALA A 429 27.55 15.91 14.45
C ALA A 429 26.47 16.64 15.27
N ASP A 430 25.27 16.79 14.75
CA ASP A 430 24.18 17.50 15.40
C ASP A 430 23.10 16.53 15.95
N LEU A 431 23.36 15.20 15.88
CA LEU A 431 22.42 14.20 16.35
C LEU A 431 22.46 14.09 17.87
N THR A 432 21.29 14.13 18.50
CA THR A 432 21.13 13.91 19.94
C THR A 432 20.70 12.47 20.21
N PHE A 433 21.26 11.89 21.29
CA PHE A 433 20.95 10.53 21.71
C PHE A 433 20.21 10.51 23.07
N PRO A 434 19.28 9.56 23.28
CA PRO A 434 18.89 8.54 22.31
C PRO A 434 18.05 9.13 21.16
N THR A 435 18.18 8.55 19.97
CA THR A 435 17.28 8.84 18.83
C THR A 435 16.42 7.61 18.58
N ARG A 436 15.14 7.81 18.19
CA ARG A 436 14.16 6.74 18.12
C ARG A 436 13.47 6.69 16.77
N TYR A 437 13.30 5.49 16.25
CA TYR A 437 12.41 5.15 15.16
C TYR A 437 11.26 4.33 15.73
N LEU A 438 10.00 4.74 15.47
CA LEU A 438 8.80 4.19 16.09
C LEU A 438 7.94 3.48 15.04
N VAL A 439 7.51 2.26 15.34
CA VAL A 439 6.57 1.49 14.50
C VAL A 439 5.38 1.08 15.35
N ASP A 440 4.18 1.51 14.96
CA ASP A 440 2.92 1.22 15.65
C ASP A 440 2.45 -0.21 15.34
N TYR A 441 2.43 -0.58 14.06
CA TYR A 441 2.13 -1.94 13.65
C TYR A 441 2.78 -2.34 12.33
N VAL A 442 2.84 -3.65 12.13
CA VAL A 442 3.15 -4.29 10.85
C VAL A 442 2.07 -5.32 10.55
N ARG A 443 1.48 -5.24 9.35
CA ARG A 443 0.41 -6.13 8.90
C ARG A 443 0.66 -6.63 7.49
N VAL A 444 0.41 -7.92 7.24
CA VAL A 444 0.46 -8.52 5.90
C VAL A 444 -0.92 -9.08 5.58
N TYR A 445 -1.46 -8.68 4.44
CA TYR A 445 -2.75 -9.12 3.91
C TYR A 445 -2.56 -9.90 2.60
N GLN A 446 -3.37 -10.96 2.40
CA GLN A 446 -3.42 -11.75 1.16
C GLN A 446 -4.85 -12.00 0.71
#